data_09ed65566aa5c3751083ce8462484827
#
_entry.id   09ed65566aa5c3751083ce8462484827
#
_cell.length_a   1.000
_cell.length_b   1.000
_cell.length_c   1.000
_cell.angle_alpha   90.00
_cell.angle_beta   90.00
_cell.angle_gamma   90.00
#
_symmetry.space_group_name_H-M   'P 1'
#
loop_
_entity.id
_entity.type
_entity.pdbx_description
1 polymer ?
#
loop_
_entity_poly.entity_id
_entity_poly.type
_entity_poly.pdbx_seq_one_letter_code
_entity_poly.pdbx_strand_id
1 'polypeptide(L)'
;MVALRRARLSRYNRSVFLLRDYQQGDFEELYRIDSDCFPPGIAYSRGELQSYVQRKQSFCILAESAAAESGGDAGQMNQGAAEAAAGKRKERIAGFVVVELHREGYGHVITLDVRQGFRRHQLGTLLMQAAEERTRKLGGFMMVLETAVNNAAALAFYEQHRYKTLKRLPRYYAHNLDALFLTKRL
;
A
#
# COMPACT_ATOMS: atom_id res chain seq x y z
N MET A 1 23.53 0.87 24.79
CA MET A 1 22.97 -0.40 24.26
C MET A 1 21.52 -0.49 24.71
N VAL A 2 20.57 -0.03 23.90
CA VAL A 2 19.12 -0.06 24.18
C VAL A 2 18.51 -1.12 23.28
N ALA A 3 18.09 -2.22 23.89
CA ALA A 3 17.45 -3.34 23.19
C ALA A 3 16.07 -2.91 22.70
N LEU A 4 15.91 -2.90 21.38
CA LEU A 4 14.60 -2.76 20.73
C LEU A 4 13.67 -3.91 21.17
N ARG A 5 12.66 -3.59 21.99
CA ARG A 5 11.53 -4.49 22.26
C ARG A 5 10.82 -4.76 20.93
N ARG A 6 11.03 -5.96 20.39
CA ARG A 6 10.27 -6.50 19.26
C ARG A 6 8.80 -6.60 19.68
N ALA A 7 7.95 -5.75 19.10
CA ALA A 7 6.51 -5.94 19.17
C ALA A 7 6.18 -7.34 18.61
N ARG A 8 5.43 -8.14 19.39
CA ARG A 8 4.92 -9.46 18.97
C ARG A 8 3.89 -9.26 17.86
N LEU A 9 4.37 -9.19 16.63
CA LEU A 9 3.53 -9.43 15.46
C LEU A 9 3.30 -10.94 15.37
N SER A 10 2.05 -11.35 15.23
CA SER A 10 1.63 -12.74 15.10
C SER A 10 2.56 -13.53 14.20
N ARG A 11 3.07 -14.67 14.67
CA ARG A 11 4.06 -15.53 14.01
C ARG A 11 3.61 -16.09 12.64
N TYR A 12 2.34 -15.93 12.28
CA TYR A 12 1.76 -16.58 11.10
C TYR A 12 1.91 -15.82 9.79
N ASN A 13 2.24 -14.52 9.81
CA ASN A 13 2.14 -13.68 8.60
C ASN A 13 3.48 -13.14 8.04
N ARG A 14 4.59 -13.28 8.75
CA ARG A 14 5.91 -12.80 8.26
C ARG A 14 6.56 -13.71 7.23
N SER A 15 6.10 -14.95 7.07
CA SER A 15 6.69 -15.90 6.12
C SER A 15 6.10 -15.85 4.71
N VAL A 16 5.03 -15.08 4.50
CA VAL A 16 4.30 -15.06 3.22
C VAL A 16 4.59 -13.80 2.40
N PHE A 17 4.88 -12.66 3.06
CA PHE A 17 5.09 -11.37 2.37
C PHE A 17 6.38 -10.70 2.81
N LEU A 18 7.16 -10.22 1.83
CA LEU A 18 8.32 -9.38 2.01
C LEU A 18 7.94 -7.91 1.69
N LEU A 19 8.17 -7.01 2.63
CA LEU A 19 7.98 -5.58 2.39
C LEU A 19 9.28 -4.95 1.87
N ARG A 20 9.15 -4.12 0.85
CA ARG A 20 10.23 -3.31 0.30
C ARG A 20 9.75 -1.96 -0.21
N ASP A 21 10.70 -1.08 -0.44
CA ASP A 21 10.43 0.20 -1.10
C ASP A 21 10.16 0.03 -2.60
N TYR A 22 9.38 0.96 -3.11
CA TYR A 22 9.11 1.12 -4.53
C TYR A 22 10.41 1.36 -5.33
N GLN A 23 10.47 0.77 -6.52
CA GLN A 23 11.48 1.03 -7.53
C GLN A 23 10.79 1.48 -8.83
N GLN A 24 11.46 2.32 -9.62
CA GLN A 24 10.86 2.89 -10.85
C GLN A 24 10.27 1.82 -11.80
N GLY A 25 10.89 0.65 -11.87
CA GLY A 25 10.42 -0.48 -12.68
C GLY A 25 9.11 -1.12 -12.22
N ASP A 26 8.62 -0.80 -11.00
CA ASP A 26 7.39 -1.37 -10.45
C ASP A 26 6.14 -0.64 -10.93
N PHE A 27 6.27 0.57 -11.46
CA PHE A 27 5.15 1.48 -11.69
C PHE A 27 4.00 0.87 -12.51
N GLU A 28 4.31 0.18 -13.59
CA GLU A 28 3.29 -0.44 -14.45
C GLU A 28 2.43 -1.44 -13.69
N GLU A 29 3.05 -2.17 -12.78
CA GLU A 29 2.36 -3.15 -11.96
C GLU A 29 1.51 -2.49 -10.87
N LEU A 30 2.01 -1.44 -10.25
CA LEU A 30 1.23 -0.64 -9.30
C LEU A 30 -0.02 -0.06 -9.96
N TYR A 31 0.13 0.55 -11.13
CA TYR A 31 -0.98 1.12 -11.87
C TYR A 31 -2.04 0.08 -12.25
N ARG A 32 -1.61 -1.14 -12.64
CA ARG A 32 -2.52 -2.25 -12.90
C ARG A 32 -3.27 -2.67 -11.64
N ILE A 33 -2.58 -2.77 -10.50
CA ILE A 33 -3.18 -3.15 -9.22
C ILE A 33 -4.22 -2.10 -8.79
N ASP A 34 -3.91 -0.82 -8.89
CA ASP A 34 -4.83 0.29 -8.56
C ASP A 34 -6.10 0.21 -9.43
N SER A 35 -5.92 0.06 -10.75
CA SER A 35 -7.04 -0.08 -11.69
C SER A 35 -7.92 -1.30 -11.44
N ASP A 36 -7.34 -2.41 -10.96
CA ASP A 36 -8.06 -3.63 -10.59
C ASP A 36 -8.76 -3.51 -9.21
N CYS A 37 -8.23 -2.68 -8.33
CA CYS A 37 -8.76 -2.50 -6.97
C CYS A 37 -9.93 -1.55 -6.89
N PHE A 38 -10.00 -0.55 -7.77
CA PHE A 38 -11.00 0.51 -7.71
C PHE A 38 -11.79 0.65 -9.02
N PRO A 39 -13.08 1.01 -8.95
CA PRO A 39 -13.87 1.29 -10.13
C PRO A 39 -13.42 2.61 -10.79
N PRO A 40 -13.76 2.82 -12.09
CA PRO A 40 -13.56 4.09 -12.78
C PRO A 40 -14.15 5.27 -11.99
N GLY A 41 -13.38 6.34 -11.84
CA GLY A 41 -13.76 7.53 -11.05
C GLY A 41 -13.37 7.50 -9.59
N ILE A 42 -12.78 6.37 -9.11
CA ILE A 42 -12.08 6.24 -7.83
C ILE A 42 -10.61 5.89 -8.08
N ALA A 43 -10.32 4.94 -8.98
CA ALA A 43 -8.97 4.63 -9.42
C ALA A 43 -8.24 5.87 -9.92
N TYR A 44 -6.97 6.00 -9.59
CA TYR A 44 -6.14 7.08 -10.09
C TYR A 44 -5.86 6.95 -11.58
N SER A 45 -5.82 8.07 -12.29
CA SER A 45 -5.22 8.09 -13.62
C SER A 45 -3.71 7.76 -13.50
N ARG A 46 -3.15 7.26 -14.61
CA ARG A 46 -1.72 6.94 -14.68
C ARG A 46 -0.83 8.11 -14.24
N GLY A 47 -1.14 9.33 -14.72
CA GLY A 47 -0.36 10.52 -14.38
C GLY A 47 -0.47 10.93 -12.91
N GLU A 48 -1.66 10.80 -12.31
CA GLU A 48 -1.87 11.10 -10.90
C GLU A 48 -1.10 10.13 -10.00
N LEU A 49 -1.26 8.81 -10.21
CA LEU A 49 -0.55 7.81 -9.42
C LEU A 49 0.97 7.99 -9.54
N GLN A 50 1.48 8.22 -10.78
CA GLN A 50 2.89 8.47 -11.01
C GLN A 50 3.38 9.71 -10.27
N SER A 51 2.60 10.80 -10.30
CA SER A 51 2.89 12.03 -9.57
C SER A 51 3.04 11.78 -8.08
N TYR A 52 2.10 11.02 -7.46
CA TYR A 52 2.17 10.72 -6.03
C TYR A 52 3.38 9.87 -5.66
N VAL A 53 3.66 8.83 -6.43
CA VAL A 53 4.78 7.91 -6.14
C VAL A 53 6.14 8.60 -6.28
N GLN A 54 6.25 9.62 -7.13
CA GLN A 54 7.52 10.32 -7.41
C GLN A 54 7.74 11.60 -6.59
N ARG A 55 6.77 12.04 -5.78
CA ARG A 55 6.94 13.22 -4.92
C ARG A 55 8.01 13.01 -3.87
N LYS A 56 8.84 14.02 -3.61
CA LYS A 56 9.91 13.96 -2.60
C LYS A 56 9.42 13.65 -1.19
N GLN A 57 8.22 14.14 -0.84
CA GLN A 57 7.59 13.92 0.45
C GLN A 57 6.75 12.64 0.51
N SER A 58 6.69 11.87 -0.58
CA SER A 58 5.98 10.59 -0.59
C SER A 58 6.91 9.41 -0.39
N PHE A 59 6.37 8.33 0.15
CA PHE A 59 6.98 7.02 0.11
C PHE A 59 5.94 5.98 -0.32
N CYS A 60 6.44 4.93 -0.96
CA CYS A 60 5.63 3.80 -1.38
C CYS A 60 6.25 2.50 -0.88
N ILE A 61 5.47 1.69 -0.17
CA ILE A 61 5.87 0.38 0.36
C ILE A 61 5.09 -0.67 -0.41
N LEU A 62 5.80 -1.64 -0.98
CA LEU A 62 5.25 -2.79 -1.67
C LEU A 62 5.34 -4.03 -0.80
N ALA A 63 4.39 -4.94 -0.99
CA ALA A 63 4.44 -6.29 -0.44
C ALA A 63 4.58 -7.30 -1.58
N GLU A 64 5.67 -8.07 -1.54
CA GLU A 64 5.88 -9.19 -2.46
C GLU A 64 5.48 -10.50 -1.79
N SER A 65 4.83 -11.39 -2.53
CA SER A 65 4.55 -12.76 -2.08
C SER A 65 5.84 -13.59 -2.12
N ALA A 66 6.18 -14.25 -1.02
CA ALA A 66 7.32 -15.16 -0.94
C ALA A 66 7.13 -16.50 -1.70
N ALA A 67 5.93 -16.78 -2.18
CA ALA A 67 5.59 -18.05 -2.80
C ALA A 67 5.96 -18.11 -4.30
N ALA A 68 7.26 -18.02 -4.64
CA ALA A 68 7.73 -18.35 -5.98
C ALA A 68 9.23 -18.73 -6.03
N GLU A 69 9.78 -19.28 -4.95
CA GLU A 69 11.09 -19.93 -5.00
C GLU A 69 10.96 -21.45 -4.81
N SER A 70 10.28 -22.11 -5.77
CA SER A 70 10.40 -23.55 -5.95
C SER A 70 10.52 -23.86 -7.43
N GLY A 71 11.77 -24.11 -7.85
CA GLY A 71 12.10 -24.79 -9.09
C GLY A 71 12.74 -23.90 -10.16
N GLY A 72 14.06 -23.95 -10.26
CA GLY A 72 14.80 -23.43 -11.40
C GLY A 72 16.30 -23.42 -11.14
N ASP A 73 16.91 -24.54 -11.46
CA ASP A 73 18.34 -24.81 -11.64
C ASP A 73 19.15 -23.65 -12.22
N ALA A 74 20.32 -23.45 -11.65
CA ALA A 74 21.30 -22.46 -12.11
C ALA A 74 21.90 -22.88 -13.46
N GLY A 75 21.39 -22.33 -14.55
CA GLY A 75 21.89 -22.56 -15.90
C GLY A 75 21.73 -21.33 -16.78
N GLN A 76 22.84 -20.75 -17.15
CA GLN A 76 23.14 -19.79 -18.23
C GLN A 76 22.15 -18.63 -18.47
N MET A 77 22.60 -17.42 -18.09
CA MET A 77 21.90 -16.16 -18.37
C MET A 77 21.98 -15.79 -19.87
N ASN A 78 20.82 -15.82 -20.54
CA ASN A 78 20.59 -15.18 -21.83
C ASN A 78 19.69 -13.96 -21.63
N GLN A 79 19.78 -12.91 -22.47
CA GLN A 79 18.99 -11.67 -22.34
C GLN A 79 17.47 -11.90 -22.22
N GLY A 80 16.91 -12.93 -22.86
CA GLY A 80 15.52 -13.35 -22.71
C GLY A 80 15.16 -13.86 -21.30
N ALA A 81 16.14 -14.31 -20.50
CA ALA A 81 15.92 -14.75 -19.13
C ALA A 81 15.75 -13.55 -18.16
N ALA A 82 16.34 -12.41 -18.46
CA ALA A 82 16.20 -11.18 -17.67
C ALA A 82 14.79 -10.57 -17.79
N GLU A 83 14.20 -10.58 -19.00
CA GLU A 83 12.82 -10.13 -19.21
C GLU A 83 11.79 -11.10 -18.61
N ALA A 84 12.01 -12.41 -18.73
CA ALA A 84 11.16 -13.41 -18.08
C ALA A 84 11.26 -13.36 -16.54
N ALA A 85 12.45 -13.08 -15.99
CA ALA A 85 12.64 -12.88 -14.55
C ALA A 85 11.99 -11.58 -14.07
N ALA A 86 12.05 -10.50 -14.86
CA ALA A 86 11.36 -9.24 -14.58
C ALA A 86 9.83 -9.41 -14.65
N GLY A 87 9.30 -10.20 -15.59
CA GLY A 87 7.88 -10.57 -15.66
C GLY A 87 7.42 -11.38 -14.45
N LYS A 88 8.18 -12.40 -14.06
CA LYS A 88 7.91 -13.17 -12.83
C LYS A 88 8.01 -12.33 -11.55
N ARG A 89 8.89 -11.32 -11.52
CA ARG A 89 9.02 -10.39 -10.40
C ARG A 89 7.81 -9.46 -10.28
N LYS A 90 7.21 -9.05 -11.40
CA LYS A 90 6.00 -8.21 -11.44
C LYS A 90 4.76 -8.93 -10.91
N GLU A 91 4.61 -10.22 -11.18
CA GLU A 91 3.50 -11.03 -10.66
C GLU A 91 3.58 -11.27 -9.14
N ARG A 92 4.72 -10.95 -8.51
CA ARG A 92 4.93 -11.12 -7.07
C ARG A 92 4.35 -10.00 -6.22
N ILE A 93 4.10 -8.79 -6.75
CA ILE A 93 3.56 -7.69 -5.98
C ILE A 93 2.11 -8.00 -5.63
N ALA A 94 1.87 -8.27 -4.34
CA ALA A 94 0.57 -8.64 -3.80
C ALA A 94 -0.27 -7.42 -3.40
N GLY A 95 0.39 -6.29 -3.15
CA GLY A 95 -0.24 -5.02 -2.79
C GLY A 95 0.78 -3.95 -2.46
N PHE A 96 0.32 -2.73 -2.26
CA PHE A 96 1.17 -1.59 -1.93
C PHE A 96 0.40 -0.51 -1.17
N VAL A 97 1.14 0.42 -0.57
CA VAL A 97 0.60 1.63 0.05
C VAL A 97 1.45 2.83 -0.35
N VAL A 98 0.80 3.93 -0.72
CA VAL A 98 1.44 5.23 -0.99
C VAL A 98 1.03 6.21 0.10
N VAL A 99 2.00 6.88 0.69
CA VAL A 99 1.79 7.91 1.72
C VAL A 99 2.55 9.17 1.34
N GLU A 100 1.88 10.31 1.40
CA GLU A 100 2.49 11.63 1.30
C GLU A 100 2.65 12.24 2.69
N LEU A 101 3.86 12.68 3.02
CA LEU A 101 4.16 13.35 4.29
C LEU A 101 3.94 14.85 4.16
N HIS A 102 3.22 15.42 5.11
CA HIS A 102 2.96 16.85 5.17
C HIS A 102 3.79 17.51 6.28
N ARG A 103 4.20 18.77 6.04
CA ARG A 103 5.02 19.55 6.99
C ARG A 103 4.35 19.74 8.33
N GLU A 104 3.02 19.66 8.37
CA GLU A 104 2.19 19.75 9.57
C GLU A 104 2.27 18.47 10.44
N GLY A 105 3.08 17.49 10.04
CA GLY A 105 3.35 16.29 10.83
C GLY A 105 2.32 15.17 10.66
N TYR A 106 1.63 15.10 9.53
CA TYR A 106 0.76 13.96 9.23
C TYR A 106 1.16 13.24 7.93
N GLY A 107 0.92 11.95 7.89
CA GLY A 107 0.99 11.13 6.68
C GLY A 107 -0.39 10.99 6.07
N HIS A 108 -0.54 11.36 4.80
CA HIS A 108 -1.75 11.18 4.03
C HIS A 108 -1.64 9.89 3.21
N VAL A 109 -2.46 8.89 3.52
CA VAL A 109 -2.53 7.66 2.73
C VAL A 109 -3.25 7.98 1.43
N ILE A 110 -2.50 8.01 0.35
CA ILE A 110 -3.02 8.29 -0.99
C ILE A 110 -3.81 7.08 -1.51
N THR A 111 -3.20 5.89 -1.41
CA THR A 111 -3.88 4.62 -1.74
C THR A 111 -3.31 3.47 -0.92
N LEU A 112 -4.15 2.46 -0.67
CA LEU A 112 -3.80 1.17 -0.08
C LEU A 112 -4.46 0.07 -0.90
N ASP A 113 -3.66 -0.64 -1.67
CA ASP A 113 -4.12 -1.61 -2.64
C ASP A 113 -3.68 -3.03 -2.28
N VAL A 114 -4.62 -3.95 -2.32
CA VAL A 114 -4.36 -5.38 -2.15
C VAL A 114 -5.07 -6.14 -3.26
N ARG A 115 -4.30 -6.87 -4.06
CA ARG A 115 -4.85 -7.74 -5.11
C ARG A 115 -5.88 -8.70 -4.54
N GLN A 116 -6.93 -8.97 -5.29
CA GLN A 116 -8.05 -9.81 -4.85
C GLN A 116 -7.60 -11.16 -4.28
N GLY A 117 -6.67 -11.85 -4.93
CA GLY A 117 -6.14 -13.15 -4.49
C GLY A 117 -5.35 -13.11 -3.18
N PHE A 118 -4.94 -11.91 -2.71
CA PHE A 118 -4.20 -11.74 -1.47
C PHE A 118 -4.99 -11.00 -0.38
N ARG A 119 -6.27 -10.70 -0.62
CA ARG A 119 -7.17 -10.14 0.40
C ARG A 119 -7.46 -11.16 1.48
N ARG A 120 -7.82 -10.71 2.68
CA ARG A 120 -8.13 -11.54 3.87
C ARG A 120 -6.93 -12.32 4.43
N HIS A 121 -5.71 -12.06 3.95
CA HIS A 121 -4.46 -12.60 4.48
C HIS A 121 -3.68 -11.59 5.34
N GLN A 122 -4.37 -10.62 5.94
CA GLN A 122 -3.82 -9.55 6.77
C GLN A 122 -2.79 -8.65 6.05
N LEU A 123 -2.70 -8.72 4.71
CA LEU A 123 -1.73 -7.93 3.96
C LEU A 123 -1.98 -6.42 4.08
N GLY A 124 -3.24 -5.97 4.02
CA GLY A 124 -3.60 -4.57 4.26
C GLY A 124 -3.15 -4.09 5.64
N THR A 125 -3.31 -4.93 6.67
CA THR A 125 -2.82 -4.65 8.04
C THR A 125 -1.30 -4.48 8.07
N LEU A 126 -0.57 -5.38 7.40
CA LEU A 126 0.89 -5.34 7.33
C LEU A 126 1.37 -4.05 6.64
N LEU A 127 0.77 -3.68 5.52
CA LEU A 127 1.10 -2.46 4.77
C LEU A 127 0.79 -1.20 5.58
N MET A 128 -0.39 -1.12 6.22
CA MET A 128 -0.76 0.03 7.06
C MET A 128 0.15 0.18 8.28
N GLN A 129 0.49 -0.89 8.96
CA GLN A 129 1.42 -0.86 10.10
C GLN A 129 2.80 -0.36 9.67
N ALA A 130 3.30 -0.81 8.52
CA ALA A 130 4.58 -0.35 7.98
C ALA A 130 4.53 1.14 7.60
N ALA A 131 3.43 1.60 7.00
CA ALA A 131 3.21 3.00 6.66
C ALA A 131 3.16 3.89 7.92
N GLU A 132 2.42 3.48 8.95
CA GLU A 132 2.33 4.17 10.23
C GLU A 132 3.69 4.24 10.94
N GLU A 133 4.43 3.12 10.96
CA GLU A 133 5.77 3.10 11.57
C GLU A 133 6.74 4.01 10.81
N ARG A 134 6.73 4.00 9.47
CA ARG A 134 7.57 4.89 8.66
C ARG A 134 7.19 6.36 8.88
N THR A 135 5.91 6.70 8.92
CA THR A 135 5.45 8.04 9.21
C THR A 135 5.95 8.54 10.57
N ARG A 136 5.89 7.71 11.64
CA ARG A 136 6.46 8.05 12.95
C ARG A 136 7.97 8.28 12.87
N LYS A 137 8.71 7.41 12.20
CA LYS A 137 10.17 7.53 12.04
C LYS A 137 10.59 8.81 11.32
N LEU A 138 9.72 9.32 10.46
CA LEU A 138 9.91 10.58 9.73
C LEU A 138 9.34 11.80 10.46
N GLY A 139 8.94 11.64 11.72
CA GLY A 139 8.47 12.74 12.59
C GLY A 139 6.97 13.03 12.51
N GLY A 140 6.21 12.21 11.77
CA GLY A 140 4.75 12.33 11.72
C GLY A 140 4.09 11.76 12.97
N PHE A 141 3.00 12.40 13.42
CA PHE A 141 2.25 12.01 14.61
C PHE A 141 0.80 11.61 14.32
N MET A 142 0.37 11.71 13.07
CA MET A 142 -0.99 11.40 12.65
C MET A 142 -1.00 10.79 11.25
N MET A 143 -1.96 9.90 11.00
CA MET A 143 -2.33 9.44 9.66
C MET A 143 -3.70 9.97 9.30
N VAL A 144 -3.89 10.31 8.03
CA VAL A 144 -5.19 10.71 7.46
C VAL A 144 -5.43 9.97 6.14
N LEU A 145 -6.68 9.81 5.80
CA LEU A 145 -7.10 9.22 4.51
C LEU A 145 -8.55 9.57 4.18
N GLU A 146 -8.92 9.39 2.93
CA GLU A 146 -10.30 9.41 2.47
C GLU A 146 -10.73 8.02 1.98
N THR A 147 -11.99 7.68 2.22
CA THR A 147 -12.61 6.49 1.64
C THR A 147 -14.07 6.77 1.29
N ALA A 148 -14.57 6.11 0.24
CA ALA A 148 -15.94 6.28 -0.20
C ALA A 148 -16.94 5.84 0.90
N VAL A 149 -18.00 6.61 1.08
CA VAL A 149 -19.05 6.33 2.11
C VAL A 149 -19.70 4.96 1.95
N ASN A 150 -19.69 4.40 0.75
CA ASN A 150 -20.27 3.10 0.40
C ASN A 150 -19.24 1.96 0.42
N ASN A 151 -17.96 2.22 0.72
CA ASN A 151 -16.93 1.18 0.82
C ASN A 151 -16.93 0.56 2.22
N ALA A 152 -17.97 -0.26 2.50
CA ALA A 152 -18.15 -0.88 3.80
C ALA A 152 -16.94 -1.73 4.25
N ALA A 153 -16.26 -2.40 3.30
CA ALA A 153 -15.09 -3.21 3.61
C ALA A 153 -13.90 -2.35 4.09
N ALA A 154 -13.63 -1.23 3.43
CA ALA A 154 -12.58 -0.31 3.84
C ALA A 154 -12.92 0.38 5.17
N LEU A 155 -14.17 0.78 5.36
CA LEU A 155 -14.63 1.40 6.61
C LEU A 155 -14.43 0.47 7.81
N ALA A 156 -14.86 -0.79 7.71
CA ALA A 156 -14.66 -1.80 8.75
C ALA A 156 -13.17 -2.07 9.00
N PHE A 157 -12.35 -2.10 7.93
CA PHE A 157 -10.90 -2.26 8.05
C PHE A 157 -10.27 -1.10 8.81
N TYR A 158 -10.57 0.14 8.45
CA TYR A 158 -10.00 1.32 9.11
C TYR A 158 -10.48 1.47 10.55
N GLU A 159 -11.75 1.18 10.85
CA GLU A 159 -12.28 1.15 12.21
C GLU A 159 -11.53 0.14 13.10
N GLN A 160 -11.31 -1.09 12.60
CA GLN A 160 -10.52 -2.12 13.29
C GLN A 160 -9.08 -1.64 13.57
N HIS A 161 -8.51 -0.79 12.70
CA HIS A 161 -7.19 -0.18 12.86
C HIS A 161 -7.22 1.13 13.67
N ARG A 162 -8.35 1.45 14.32
CA ARG A 162 -8.54 2.62 15.20
C ARG A 162 -8.50 3.97 14.47
N TYR A 163 -8.78 3.98 13.17
CA TYR A 163 -9.09 5.22 12.47
C TYR A 163 -10.48 5.71 12.87
N LYS A 164 -10.63 7.01 13.02
CA LYS A 164 -11.90 7.66 13.38
C LYS A 164 -12.32 8.60 12.26
N THR A 165 -13.59 8.58 11.92
CA THR A 165 -14.16 9.55 11.00
C THR A 165 -14.15 10.92 11.65
N LEU A 166 -13.52 11.88 10.98
CA LEU A 166 -13.50 13.29 11.42
C LEU A 166 -14.60 14.10 10.75
N LYS A 167 -14.80 13.89 9.44
CA LYS A 167 -15.83 14.60 8.66
C LYS A 167 -16.22 13.84 7.42
N ARG A 168 -17.38 14.20 6.85
CA ARG A 168 -17.84 13.80 5.52
C ARG A 168 -17.43 14.86 4.51
N LEU A 169 -16.97 14.43 3.33
CA LEU A 169 -16.60 15.26 2.20
C LEU A 169 -17.63 15.05 1.09
N PRO A 170 -18.56 15.99 0.89
CA PRO A 170 -19.59 15.83 -0.14
C PRO A 170 -18.98 15.86 -1.56
N ARG A 171 -19.46 14.97 -2.42
CA ARG A 171 -19.08 14.91 -3.84
C ARG A 171 -17.58 14.85 -4.10
N TYR A 172 -16.87 14.12 -3.24
CA TYR A 172 -15.41 14.00 -3.29
C TYR A 172 -14.93 13.17 -4.49
N TYR A 173 -15.59 12.06 -4.77
CA TYR A 173 -15.31 11.20 -5.91
C TYR A 173 -16.22 11.54 -7.10
N ALA A 174 -15.91 10.99 -8.27
CA ALA A 174 -16.76 11.08 -9.43
C ALA A 174 -18.22 10.61 -9.13
N HIS A 175 -19.15 10.98 -9.99
CA HIS A 175 -20.58 10.65 -9.87
C HIS A 175 -21.23 11.11 -8.55
N ASN A 176 -20.77 12.24 -8.00
CA ASN A 176 -21.27 12.83 -6.74
C ASN A 176 -21.14 11.89 -5.52
N LEU A 177 -20.19 10.96 -5.54
CA LEU A 177 -19.99 10.06 -4.43
C LEU A 177 -19.19 10.77 -3.32
N ASP A 178 -19.72 10.74 -2.11
CA ASP A 178 -19.09 11.35 -0.95
C ASP A 178 -17.98 10.47 -0.39
N ALA A 179 -17.01 11.09 0.27
CA ALA A 179 -16.01 10.42 1.08
C ALA A 179 -16.21 10.67 2.58
N LEU A 180 -15.64 9.77 3.38
CA LEU A 180 -15.34 10.03 4.78
C LEU A 180 -13.85 10.32 4.91
N PHE A 181 -13.53 11.40 5.61
CA PHE A 181 -12.17 11.74 6.02
C PHE A 181 -11.89 11.12 7.38
N LEU A 182 -10.93 10.21 7.42
CA LEU A 182 -10.56 9.45 8.60
C LEU A 182 -9.19 9.86 9.10
N THR A 183 -9.02 9.78 10.42
CA THR A 183 -7.75 10.13 11.08
C THR A 183 -7.40 9.10 12.15
N LYS A 184 -6.09 8.95 12.37
CA LYS A 184 -5.53 8.17 13.48
C LYS A 184 -4.30 8.87 14.02
N ARG A 185 -4.27 9.11 15.33
CA ARG A 185 -3.07 9.55 16.02
C ARG A 185 -2.10 8.38 16.16
N LEU A 186 -0.84 8.60 15.82
CA LEU A 186 0.22 7.58 15.82
C LEU A 186 0.88 7.44 17.19
#